data_fbe5100bd82eccd0793442000ab9b1ef
#
_entry.id   fbe5100bd82eccd0793442000ab9b1ef
#
_cell.length_a   1.000
_cell.length_b   1.000
_cell.length_c   1.000
_cell.angle_alpha   90.00
_cell.angle_beta   90.00
_cell.angle_gamma   90.00
#
_symmetry.space_group_name_H-M   'P 1'
#
loop_
_entity.id
_entity.type
_entity.pdbx_description
1 polymer ?
#
loop_
_entity_poly.entity_id
_entity_poly.type
_entity_poly.pdbx_seq_one_letter_code
_entity_poly.pdbx_strand_id
1 'polypeptide(L)'
;LEFADFVPLEELGGIIVKGTTLKPREGNDYPRMVETHQGMLNCVGLQNKGVDYFIDHIYPQIRDIDTNMIVNVSGNSPESYAETAVRLNELDAIPAIEVNISCPNVREGGMAFGVSCSGAATVVKAVRQHYHKTMIVKLSPNVTDIASIARACEDEGADSVSLINTLMGMVIDIERRCSKLSIRTGGLSGPAIKPVAVRMVNDVAKAVKIPVIGLGGISTA
;
A
#
# COMPACT_ATOMS: atom_id res chain seq x y z
N LEU A 1 -12.34 -7.99 -6.56
CA LEU A 1 -13.08 -8.92 -7.47
C LEU A 1 -13.65 -8.25 -8.72
N GLU A 2 -13.60 -6.93 -8.83
CA GLU A 2 -14.13 -6.17 -9.98
C GLU A 2 -13.46 -6.56 -11.32
N PHE A 3 -12.28 -7.14 -11.27
CA PHE A 3 -11.54 -7.60 -12.46
C PHE A 3 -11.71 -9.10 -12.76
N ALA A 4 -12.43 -9.85 -11.92
CA ALA A 4 -12.60 -11.29 -12.10
C ALA A 4 -13.30 -11.66 -13.42
N ASP A 5 -14.18 -10.78 -13.91
CA ASP A 5 -14.86 -10.98 -15.19
C ASP A 5 -13.97 -10.74 -16.42
N PHE A 6 -12.78 -10.15 -16.23
CA PHE A 6 -11.86 -9.75 -17.31
C PHE A 6 -10.54 -10.50 -17.30
N VAL A 7 -10.16 -11.08 -16.15
CA VAL A 7 -8.86 -11.75 -15.97
C VAL A 7 -9.08 -13.04 -15.20
N PRO A 8 -8.58 -14.18 -15.69
CA PRO A 8 -8.57 -15.42 -14.93
C PRO A 8 -7.63 -15.25 -13.73
N LEU A 9 -8.22 -15.11 -12.53
CA LEU A 9 -7.47 -14.78 -11.32
C LEU A 9 -6.48 -15.88 -10.90
N GLU A 10 -6.80 -17.12 -11.20
CA GLU A 10 -6.00 -18.34 -10.96
C GLU A 10 -4.71 -18.39 -11.77
N GLU A 11 -4.61 -17.64 -12.88
CA GLU A 11 -3.36 -17.52 -13.64
C GLU A 11 -2.36 -16.54 -12.99
N LEU A 12 -2.81 -15.76 -12.00
CA LEU A 12 -1.97 -14.81 -11.28
C LEU A 12 -1.30 -15.50 -10.08
N GLY A 13 -0.02 -15.28 -9.89
CA GLY A 13 0.73 -15.80 -8.72
C GLY A 13 0.29 -15.21 -7.38
N GLY A 14 -0.43 -14.09 -7.38
CA GLY A 14 -1.02 -13.47 -6.21
C GLY A 14 -1.73 -12.15 -6.52
N ILE A 15 -2.67 -11.80 -5.66
CA ILE A 15 -3.48 -10.58 -5.80
C ILE A 15 -3.45 -9.82 -4.48
N ILE A 16 -3.05 -8.54 -4.55
CA ILE A 16 -3.13 -7.63 -3.41
C ILE A 16 -4.48 -6.93 -3.48
N VAL A 17 -5.37 -7.26 -2.53
CA VAL A 17 -6.71 -6.69 -2.49
C VAL A 17 -6.72 -5.27 -1.91
N LYS A 18 -7.88 -4.62 -1.97
CA LYS A 18 -8.09 -3.24 -1.50
C LYS A 18 -7.54 -3.02 -0.08
N GLY A 19 -6.88 -1.87 0.12
CA GLY A 19 -6.40 -1.44 1.42
C GLY A 19 -7.51 -1.45 2.48
N THR A 20 -7.27 -2.17 3.56
CA THR A 20 -8.20 -2.41 4.66
C THR A 20 -7.66 -1.74 5.92
N THR A 21 -8.52 -1.03 6.64
CA THR A 21 -8.23 -0.40 7.93
C THR A 21 -9.05 -1.05 9.03
N LEU A 22 -8.67 -0.84 10.29
CA LEU A 22 -9.39 -1.38 11.45
C LEU A 22 -10.87 -0.96 11.43
N LYS A 23 -11.12 0.32 11.19
CA LYS A 23 -12.48 0.89 11.09
C LYS A 23 -12.76 1.37 9.67
N PRO A 24 -14.04 1.48 9.25
CA PRO A 24 -14.41 2.06 7.96
C PRO A 24 -13.85 3.47 7.74
N ARG A 25 -13.56 3.79 6.48
CA ARG A 25 -13.13 5.13 6.03
C ARG A 25 -13.88 5.51 4.76
N GLU A 26 -14.47 6.72 4.77
CA GLU A 26 -15.20 7.27 3.61
C GLU A 26 -14.23 7.76 2.51
N GLY A 27 -12.98 8.06 2.87
CA GLY A 27 -12.02 8.69 1.99
C GLY A 27 -12.19 10.21 1.93
N ASN A 28 -11.51 10.84 0.96
CA ASN A 28 -11.59 12.28 0.73
C ASN A 28 -12.77 12.64 -0.19
N ASP A 29 -13.16 13.91 -0.18
CA ASP A 29 -14.19 14.48 -1.06
C ASP A 29 -13.78 14.42 -2.55
N TYR A 30 -14.76 14.55 -3.43
CA TYR A 30 -14.53 14.71 -4.88
C TYR A 30 -14.22 16.16 -5.25
N PRO A 31 -13.44 16.38 -6.34
CA PRO A 31 -12.78 15.40 -7.21
C PRO A 31 -11.51 14.83 -6.56
N ARG A 32 -11.33 13.51 -6.64
CA ARG A 32 -10.22 12.80 -6.01
C ARG A 32 -9.34 11.97 -6.95
N MET A 33 -9.60 12.08 -8.26
CA MET A 33 -8.79 11.48 -9.31
C MET A 33 -8.72 12.43 -10.50
N VAL A 34 -7.54 12.50 -11.14
CA VAL A 34 -7.33 13.29 -12.34
C VAL A 34 -6.26 12.65 -13.22
N GLU A 35 -6.51 12.60 -14.51
CA GLU A 35 -5.54 12.13 -15.50
C GLU A 35 -4.40 13.12 -15.69
N THR A 36 -3.22 12.59 -15.98
CA THR A 36 -2.02 13.35 -16.36
C THR A 36 -1.38 12.70 -17.58
N HIS A 37 -0.36 13.33 -18.16
CA HIS A 37 0.41 12.69 -19.21
C HIS A 37 1.06 11.40 -18.69
N GLN A 38 0.68 10.26 -19.29
CA GLN A 38 1.16 8.90 -18.96
C GLN A 38 0.97 8.49 -17.50
N GLY A 39 -0.09 8.99 -16.86
CA GLY A 39 -0.37 8.62 -15.48
C GLY A 39 -1.67 9.19 -14.95
N MET A 40 -1.85 9.00 -13.65
CA MET A 40 -3.01 9.47 -12.92
C MET A 40 -2.60 9.96 -11.54
N LEU A 41 -3.15 11.09 -11.12
CA LEU A 41 -3.09 11.55 -9.73
C LEU A 41 -4.35 11.15 -8.98
N ASN A 42 -4.20 10.59 -7.79
CA ASN A 42 -5.32 10.31 -6.91
C ASN A 42 -5.07 10.78 -5.48
N CYS A 43 -6.16 11.11 -4.80
CA CYS A 43 -6.20 11.40 -3.38
C CYS A 43 -7.41 10.71 -2.72
N VAL A 44 -7.66 9.45 -3.05
CA VAL A 44 -8.85 8.69 -2.59
C VAL A 44 -8.98 8.65 -1.06
N GLY A 45 -7.87 8.59 -0.30
CA GLY A 45 -7.90 8.67 1.16
C GLY A 45 -8.26 7.35 1.85
N LEU A 46 -7.83 6.21 1.31
CA LEU A 46 -8.06 4.87 1.90
C LEU A 46 -9.53 4.48 2.07
N GLN A 47 -10.42 4.90 1.17
CA GLN A 47 -11.82 4.50 1.23
C GLN A 47 -11.95 2.97 1.32
N ASN A 48 -12.56 2.48 2.40
CA ASN A 48 -12.82 1.06 2.64
C ASN A 48 -13.84 0.88 3.77
N LYS A 49 -14.41 -0.32 3.89
CA LYS A 49 -15.46 -0.63 4.87
C LYS A 49 -14.93 -1.25 6.18
N GLY A 50 -13.61 -1.29 6.38
CA GLY A 50 -12.98 -1.83 7.58
C GLY A 50 -12.78 -3.35 7.54
N VAL A 51 -11.98 -3.84 8.50
CA VAL A 51 -11.58 -5.26 8.57
C VAL A 51 -12.76 -6.20 8.87
N ASP A 52 -13.72 -5.80 9.67
CA ASP A 52 -14.88 -6.63 9.97
C ASP A 52 -15.70 -6.88 8.71
N TYR A 53 -15.96 -5.84 7.92
CA TYR A 53 -16.64 -6.01 6.64
C TYR A 53 -15.84 -6.89 5.66
N PHE A 54 -14.51 -6.76 5.66
CA PHE A 54 -13.67 -7.63 4.85
C PHE A 54 -13.85 -9.09 5.24
N ILE A 55 -13.81 -9.42 6.54
CA ILE A 55 -13.97 -10.78 7.07
C ILE A 55 -15.35 -11.34 6.73
N ASP A 56 -16.41 -10.57 6.96
CA ASP A 56 -17.79 -11.05 6.86
C ASP A 56 -18.29 -11.12 5.42
N HIS A 57 -17.80 -10.24 4.52
CA HIS A 57 -18.41 -10.07 3.19
C HIS A 57 -17.44 -10.32 2.03
N ILE A 58 -16.15 -10.00 2.18
CA ILE A 58 -15.18 -10.14 1.08
C ILE A 58 -14.46 -11.49 1.16
N TYR A 59 -13.95 -11.84 2.33
CA TYR A 59 -13.22 -13.09 2.53
C TYR A 59 -13.97 -14.33 2.05
N PRO A 60 -15.28 -14.52 2.34
CA PRO A 60 -16.04 -15.67 1.83
C PRO A 60 -16.08 -15.78 0.29
N GLN A 61 -15.91 -14.65 -0.41
CA GLN A 61 -15.96 -14.62 -1.87
C GLN A 61 -14.59 -14.91 -2.53
N ILE A 62 -13.50 -14.76 -1.78
CA ILE A 62 -12.13 -14.88 -2.33
C ILE A 62 -11.36 -16.08 -1.83
N ARG A 63 -11.78 -16.70 -0.71
CA ARG A 63 -11.04 -17.75 -0.03
C ARG A 63 -10.84 -19.03 -0.84
N ASP A 64 -11.75 -19.30 -1.80
CA ASP A 64 -11.73 -20.50 -2.62
C ASP A 64 -11.11 -20.27 -4.02
N ILE A 65 -10.59 -19.06 -4.29
CA ILE A 65 -9.88 -18.74 -5.54
C ILE A 65 -8.44 -19.26 -5.44
N ASP A 66 -8.01 -20.06 -6.41
CA ASP A 66 -6.69 -20.70 -6.44
C ASP A 66 -5.58 -19.69 -6.82
N THR A 67 -5.35 -18.70 -5.94
CA THR A 67 -4.23 -17.76 -6.01
C THR A 67 -3.95 -17.18 -4.62
N ASN A 68 -2.75 -16.59 -4.43
CA ASN A 68 -2.40 -15.98 -3.15
C ASN A 68 -3.15 -14.66 -2.95
N MET A 69 -4.18 -14.66 -2.10
CA MET A 69 -4.88 -13.44 -1.72
C MET A 69 -4.16 -12.72 -0.60
N ILE A 70 -3.59 -11.56 -0.90
CA ILE A 70 -2.79 -10.75 0.03
C ILE A 70 -3.60 -9.53 0.44
N VAL A 71 -3.78 -9.30 1.74
CA VAL A 71 -4.55 -8.14 2.21
C VAL A 71 -3.62 -6.95 2.46
N ASN A 72 -3.88 -5.83 1.76
CA ASN A 72 -3.19 -4.57 2.05
C ASN A 72 -3.76 -3.97 3.34
N VAL A 73 -2.92 -3.77 4.35
CA VAL A 73 -3.30 -3.25 5.67
C VAL A 73 -2.78 -1.83 5.85
N SER A 74 -3.67 -0.94 6.22
CA SER A 74 -3.35 0.45 6.54
C SER A 74 -3.89 0.85 7.91
N GLY A 75 -3.22 1.75 8.60
CA GLY A 75 -3.60 2.24 9.93
C GLY A 75 -3.17 3.68 10.15
N ASN A 76 -3.58 4.25 11.28
CA ASN A 76 -3.19 5.58 11.75
C ASN A 76 -2.33 5.56 13.03
N SER A 77 -2.16 4.38 13.63
CA SER A 77 -1.24 4.13 14.73
C SER A 77 -0.68 2.71 14.65
N PRO A 78 0.48 2.39 15.27
CA PRO A 78 1.03 1.04 15.32
C PRO A 78 0.03 0.01 15.85
N GLU A 79 -0.76 0.38 16.85
CA GLU A 79 -1.79 -0.47 17.46
C GLU A 79 -2.89 -0.82 16.46
N SER A 80 -3.34 0.16 15.64
CA SER A 80 -4.37 -0.08 14.63
C SER A 80 -3.91 -0.99 13.49
N TYR A 81 -2.61 -0.93 13.12
CA TYR A 81 -2.02 -1.90 12.19
C TYR A 81 -1.98 -3.30 12.82
N ALA A 82 -1.48 -3.40 14.07
CA ALA A 82 -1.37 -4.67 14.78
C ALA A 82 -2.73 -5.33 14.99
N GLU A 83 -3.75 -4.60 15.43
CA GLU A 83 -5.09 -5.13 15.66
C GLU A 83 -5.75 -5.61 14.35
N THR A 84 -5.56 -4.87 13.25
CA THR A 84 -6.02 -5.33 11.93
C THR A 84 -5.33 -6.63 11.52
N ALA A 85 -4.03 -6.72 11.71
CA ALA A 85 -3.23 -7.90 11.37
C ALA A 85 -3.61 -9.13 12.21
N VAL A 86 -3.90 -8.96 13.51
CA VAL A 86 -4.39 -10.03 14.40
C VAL A 86 -5.66 -10.67 13.82
N ARG A 87 -6.64 -9.86 13.42
CA ARG A 87 -7.90 -10.38 12.85
C ARG A 87 -7.69 -11.13 11.54
N LEU A 88 -6.75 -10.68 10.71
CA LEU A 88 -6.41 -11.34 9.45
C LEU A 88 -5.55 -12.61 9.64
N ASN A 89 -4.83 -12.71 10.76
CA ASN A 89 -4.02 -13.89 11.08
C ASN A 89 -4.88 -15.17 11.22
N GLU A 90 -6.12 -15.04 11.64
CA GLU A 90 -7.07 -16.15 11.83
C GLU A 90 -7.69 -16.66 10.50
N LEU A 91 -7.44 -15.98 9.38
CA LEU A 91 -8.04 -16.34 8.08
C LEU A 91 -7.12 -17.28 7.29
N ASP A 92 -7.42 -18.58 7.26
CA ASP A 92 -6.56 -19.62 6.68
C ASP A 92 -6.19 -19.37 5.22
N ALA A 93 -7.14 -18.89 4.40
CA ALA A 93 -6.91 -18.61 2.97
C ALA A 93 -6.21 -17.27 2.70
N ILE A 94 -5.77 -16.54 3.73
CA ILE A 94 -4.95 -15.34 3.59
C ILE A 94 -3.50 -15.70 4.00
N PRO A 95 -2.61 -15.98 3.04
CA PRO A 95 -1.23 -16.39 3.34
C PRO A 95 -0.32 -15.24 3.74
N ALA A 96 -0.67 -14.01 3.37
CA ALA A 96 0.17 -12.83 3.60
C ALA A 96 -0.65 -11.54 3.78
N ILE A 97 -0.02 -10.56 4.42
CA ILE A 97 -0.48 -9.17 4.41
C ILE A 97 0.57 -8.25 3.81
N GLU A 98 0.13 -7.15 3.19
CA GLU A 98 0.98 -6.04 2.78
C GLU A 98 0.73 -4.84 3.71
N VAL A 99 1.66 -4.58 4.62
CA VAL A 99 1.60 -3.46 5.57
C VAL A 99 1.95 -2.16 4.83
N ASN A 100 0.96 -1.33 4.59
CA ASN A 100 1.10 -0.09 3.83
C ASN A 100 1.44 1.08 4.76
N ILE A 101 2.73 1.32 5.00
CA ILE A 101 3.21 2.43 5.82
C ILE A 101 3.34 3.75 5.04
N SER A 102 3.04 3.75 3.76
CA SER A 102 3.37 4.80 2.81
C SER A 102 2.23 5.77 2.47
N CYS A 103 1.09 5.73 3.19
CA CYS A 103 -0.06 6.55 2.84
C CYS A 103 0.12 8.01 3.30
N PRO A 104 0.33 8.98 2.39
CA PRO A 104 0.50 10.39 2.76
C PRO A 104 -0.83 11.10 3.06
N ASN A 105 -1.96 10.46 2.81
CA ASN A 105 -3.29 11.07 2.79
C ASN A 105 -4.08 10.85 4.10
N VAL A 106 -3.42 10.49 5.19
CA VAL A 106 -4.06 10.32 6.49
C VAL A 106 -3.79 11.56 7.35
N ARG A 107 -4.78 12.46 7.45
CA ARG A 107 -4.67 13.71 8.23
C ARG A 107 -4.78 13.54 9.74
N GLU A 108 -5.27 12.42 10.24
CA GLU A 108 -5.42 12.17 11.67
C GLU A 108 -4.19 11.45 12.22
N GLY A 109 -3.45 12.14 13.08
CA GLY A 109 -2.31 11.59 13.82
C GLY A 109 -0.92 11.95 13.30
N GLY A 110 -0.80 12.64 12.17
CA GLY A 110 0.39 13.44 11.81
C GLY A 110 1.71 12.72 11.52
N MET A 111 1.87 11.44 11.73
CA MET A 111 3.12 10.75 11.41
C MET A 111 2.95 9.83 10.21
N ALA A 112 3.56 10.22 9.09
CA ALA A 112 3.79 9.33 7.97
C ALA A 112 4.88 8.32 8.37
N PHE A 113 4.49 7.16 8.87
CA PHE A 113 5.41 6.13 9.38
C PHE A 113 6.46 5.72 8.34
N GLY A 114 6.12 5.74 7.07
CA GLY A 114 7.00 5.34 5.98
C GLY A 114 8.04 6.39 5.53
N VAL A 115 8.19 7.52 6.23
CA VAL A 115 9.16 8.56 5.87
C VAL A 115 10.44 8.55 6.72
N SER A 116 10.48 7.70 7.75
CA SER A 116 11.66 7.53 8.60
C SER A 116 11.88 6.07 8.98
N CYS A 117 13.14 5.70 9.22
CA CYS A 117 13.49 4.35 9.68
C CYS A 117 12.80 4.00 11.01
N SER A 118 12.77 4.93 11.97
CA SER A 118 12.14 4.71 13.26
C SER A 118 10.63 4.54 13.17
N GLY A 119 9.95 5.31 12.31
CA GLY A 119 8.52 5.18 12.09
C GLY A 119 8.17 3.84 11.45
N ALA A 120 8.91 3.44 10.42
CA ALA A 120 8.74 2.15 9.76
C ALA A 120 8.98 0.99 10.74
N ALA A 121 10.09 1.00 11.46
CA ALA A 121 10.45 0.01 12.48
C ALA A 121 9.35 -0.15 13.54
N THR A 122 8.80 0.97 14.04
CA THR A 122 7.75 0.93 15.06
C THR A 122 6.51 0.18 14.60
N VAL A 123 6.05 0.44 13.37
CA VAL A 123 4.86 -0.26 12.81
C VAL A 123 5.17 -1.72 12.54
N VAL A 124 6.30 -2.02 11.89
CA VAL A 124 6.67 -3.41 11.54
C VAL A 124 6.80 -4.26 12.80
N LYS A 125 7.49 -3.76 13.83
CA LYS A 125 7.62 -4.42 15.13
C LYS A 125 6.27 -4.69 15.78
N ALA A 126 5.39 -3.70 15.83
CA ALA A 126 4.05 -3.84 16.42
C ALA A 126 3.22 -4.91 15.70
N VAL A 127 3.27 -4.95 14.37
CA VAL A 127 2.57 -5.97 13.59
C VAL A 127 3.20 -7.34 13.79
N ARG A 128 4.53 -7.46 13.72
CA ARG A 128 5.25 -8.75 13.84
C ARG A 128 5.03 -9.46 15.17
N GLN A 129 4.84 -8.72 16.24
CA GLN A 129 4.55 -9.29 17.57
C GLN A 129 3.28 -10.16 17.58
N HIS A 130 2.35 -9.93 16.68
CA HIS A 130 1.03 -10.55 16.67
C HIS A 130 0.67 -11.26 15.35
N TYR A 131 1.41 -11.01 14.27
CA TYR A 131 1.16 -11.61 12.96
C TYR A 131 2.27 -12.58 12.60
N HIS A 132 1.94 -13.86 12.37
CA HIS A 132 2.91 -14.95 12.24
C HIS A 132 3.05 -15.50 10.82
N LYS A 133 2.24 -15.01 9.88
CA LYS A 133 2.33 -15.35 8.45
C LYS A 133 3.23 -14.36 7.70
N THR A 134 3.30 -14.47 6.38
CA THR A 134 4.14 -13.61 5.55
C THR A 134 3.71 -12.14 5.63
N MET A 135 4.65 -11.28 6.01
CA MET A 135 4.47 -9.84 6.12
C MET A 135 5.31 -9.11 5.07
N ILE A 136 4.65 -8.51 4.10
CA ILE A 136 5.24 -7.62 3.11
C ILE A 136 5.09 -6.19 3.61
N VAL A 137 6.11 -5.34 3.46
CA VAL A 137 6.01 -3.92 3.83
C VAL A 137 6.08 -3.04 2.61
N LYS A 138 5.03 -2.23 2.37
CA LYS A 138 4.96 -1.32 1.22
C LYS A 138 5.56 0.02 1.51
N LEU A 139 6.64 0.34 0.77
CA LEU A 139 7.46 1.52 0.98
C LEU A 139 7.02 2.72 0.15
N SER A 140 7.24 3.92 0.71
CA SER A 140 6.98 5.20 0.06
C SER A 140 8.16 5.65 -0.80
N PRO A 141 7.94 6.18 -2.01
CA PRO A 141 8.99 6.83 -2.80
C PRO A 141 9.29 8.26 -2.34
N ASN A 142 8.48 8.83 -1.45
CA ASN A 142 8.58 10.24 -1.05
C ASN A 142 9.58 10.42 0.10
N VAL A 143 10.76 9.85 -0.07
CA VAL A 143 11.86 9.82 0.91
C VAL A 143 13.19 10.00 0.20
N THR A 144 14.20 10.44 0.95
CA THR A 144 15.55 10.63 0.41
C THR A 144 16.30 9.29 0.28
N ASP A 145 16.18 8.41 1.27
CA ASP A 145 16.85 7.10 1.33
C ASP A 145 15.86 5.98 1.65
N ILE A 146 15.29 5.40 0.60
CA ILE A 146 14.36 4.28 0.71
C ILE A 146 15.05 2.99 1.14
N ALA A 147 16.33 2.83 0.81
CA ALA A 147 17.10 1.64 1.14
C ALA A 147 17.34 1.50 2.65
N SER A 148 17.59 2.60 3.35
CA SER A 148 17.69 2.60 4.81
C SER A 148 16.36 2.26 5.50
N ILE A 149 15.22 2.70 4.95
CA ILE A 149 13.89 2.33 5.47
C ILE A 149 13.62 0.85 5.24
N ALA A 150 14.00 0.31 4.07
CA ALA A 150 13.87 -1.12 3.77
C ALA A 150 14.66 -1.99 4.76
N ARG A 151 15.91 -1.62 5.07
CA ARG A 151 16.73 -2.30 6.10
C ARG A 151 16.05 -2.26 7.47
N ALA A 152 15.54 -1.12 7.88
CA ALA A 152 14.83 -1.00 9.15
C ALA A 152 13.58 -1.91 9.22
N CYS A 153 12.89 -2.11 8.10
CA CYS A 153 11.77 -3.06 8.03
C CYS A 153 12.26 -4.53 8.12
N GLU A 154 13.35 -4.88 7.43
CA GLU A 154 13.98 -6.20 7.49
C GLU A 154 14.44 -6.53 8.91
N ASP A 155 15.12 -5.60 9.58
CA ASP A 155 15.62 -5.76 10.95
C ASP A 155 14.50 -6.02 11.97
N GLU A 156 13.30 -5.48 11.74
CA GLU A 156 12.12 -5.69 12.60
C GLU A 156 11.24 -6.88 12.14
N GLY A 157 11.70 -7.68 11.18
CA GLY A 157 11.11 -8.96 10.83
C GLY A 157 10.09 -8.91 9.67
N ALA A 158 10.21 -7.96 8.75
CA ALA A 158 9.52 -8.06 7.45
C ALA A 158 10.07 -9.25 6.66
N ASP A 159 9.19 -10.05 6.04
CA ASP A 159 9.57 -11.17 5.19
C ASP A 159 9.85 -10.73 3.74
N SER A 160 9.31 -9.58 3.33
CA SER A 160 9.49 -8.99 2.02
C SER A 160 9.18 -7.49 2.06
N VAL A 161 9.68 -6.75 1.08
CA VAL A 161 9.27 -5.36 0.85
C VAL A 161 8.71 -5.19 -0.55
N SER A 162 7.68 -4.33 -0.67
CA SER A 162 7.13 -3.91 -1.96
C SER A 162 7.34 -2.42 -2.16
N LEU A 163 7.72 -2.02 -3.36
CA LEU A 163 7.92 -0.61 -3.71
C LEU A 163 7.79 -0.39 -5.23
N ILE A 164 7.27 0.74 -5.63
CA ILE A 164 6.99 1.94 -4.83
C ILE A 164 5.48 2.19 -4.70
N ASN A 165 5.07 2.91 -3.66
CA ASN A 165 3.77 3.57 -3.66
C ASN A 165 3.83 4.80 -4.60
N THR A 166 2.81 5.64 -4.60
CA THR A 166 2.68 6.78 -5.51
C THR A 166 3.60 7.95 -5.15
N LEU A 167 4.12 8.65 -6.17
CA LEU A 167 4.87 9.89 -6.00
C LEU A 167 3.93 11.06 -5.73
N MET A 168 4.28 11.91 -4.77
CA MET A 168 3.52 13.12 -4.48
C MET A 168 3.57 14.10 -5.66
N GLY A 169 2.40 14.54 -6.13
CA GLY A 169 2.26 15.46 -7.22
C GLY A 169 1.07 16.39 -7.07
N MET A 170 0.92 17.32 -8.01
CA MET A 170 -0.19 18.29 -8.05
C MET A 170 -0.57 18.60 -9.50
N VAL A 171 -1.87 18.82 -9.74
CA VAL A 171 -2.39 19.36 -11.00
C VAL A 171 -3.19 20.63 -10.71
N ILE A 172 -2.91 21.69 -11.46
CA ILE A 172 -3.57 22.99 -11.36
C ILE A 172 -4.54 23.17 -12.53
N ASP A 173 -5.74 23.60 -12.22
CA ASP A 173 -6.66 24.22 -13.18
C ASP A 173 -6.23 25.68 -13.32
N ILE A 174 -5.64 26.04 -14.48
CA ILE A 174 -5.06 27.36 -14.72
C ILE A 174 -6.13 28.45 -14.85
N GLU A 175 -7.32 28.09 -15.35
CA GLU A 175 -8.42 29.02 -15.52
C GLU A 175 -9.08 29.34 -14.17
N ARG A 176 -9.33 28.28 -13.38
CA ARG A 176 -9.93 28.43 -12.03
C ARG A 176 -8.91 28.79 -10.95
N ARG A 177 -7.61 28.70 -11.27
CA ARG A 177 -6.49 28.98 -10.35
C ARG A 177 -6.55 28.17 -9.03
N CYS A 178 -6.95 26.91 -9.12
CA CYS A 178 -7.05 25.99 -7.98
C CYS A 178 -6.54 24.60 -8.35
N SER A 179 -6.39 23.75 -7.35
CA SER A 179 -6.09 22.33 -7.60
C SER A 179 -7.28 21.65 -8.28
N LYS A 180 -7.01 20.72 -9.20
CA LYS A 180 -8.03 19.84 -9.77
C LYS A 180 -8.49 18.73 -8.82
N LEU A 181 -7.79 18.54 -7.71
CA LEU A 181 -8.16 17.58 -6.65
C LEU A 181 -8.80 18.33 -5.48
N SER A 182 -9.68 17.65 -4.74
CA SER A 182 -10.34 18.19 -3.54
C SER A 182 -9.36 18.58 -2.44
N ILE A 183 -8.26 17.85 -2.34
CA ILE A 183 -7.09 18.24 -1.57
C ILE A 183 -5.97 18.66 -2.53
N ARG A 184 -5.07 19.50 -2.05
CA ARG A 184 -4.07 20.20 -2.89
C ARG A 184 -3.18 19.27 -3.70
N THR A 185 -2.81 18.11 -3.15
CA THR A 185 -1.87 17.15 -3.72
C THR A 185 -2.49 15.75 -3.84
N GLY A 186 -1.91 14.91 -4.67
CA GLY A 186 -2.28 13.50 -4.83
C GLY A 186 -1.07 12.63 -5.13
N GLY A 187 -1.28 11.34 -5.12
CA GLY A 187 -0.27 10.37 -5.51
C GLY A 187 -0.30 10.09 -7.00
N LEU A 188 0.82 10.31 -7.69
CA LEU A 188 1.02 10.00 -9.11
C LEU A 188 1.35 8.52 -9.28
N SER A 189 0.65 7.86 -10.20
CA SER A 189 0.88 6.49 -10.64
C SER A 189 0.90 6.39 -12.17
N GLY A 190 1.27 5.23 -12.71
CA GLY A 190 1.28 4.95 -14.16
C GLY A 190 2.68 4.99 -14.78
N PRO A 191 2.80 4.90 -16.12
CA PRO A 191 4.08 4.81 -16.82
C PRO A 191 5.08 5.92 -16.49
N ALA A 192 4.59 7.12 -16.17
CA ALA A 192 5.43 8.29 -15.83
C ALA A 192 6.38 8.04 -14.65
N ILE A 193 6.03 7.16 -13.71
CA ILE A 193 6.87 6.88 -12.52
C ILE A 193 7.83 5.71 -12.69
N LYS A 194 7.76 4.96 -13.80
CA LYS A 194 8.58 3.74 -14.02
C LYS A 194 10.08 3.96 -13.81
N PRO A 195 10.74 5.02 -14.34
CA PRO A 195 12.20 5.21 -14.13
C PRO A 195 12.56 5.39 -12.66
N VAL A 196 11.70 6.05 -11.88
CA VAL A 196 11.91 6.25 -10.43
C VAL A 196 11.72 4.93 -9.70
N ALA A 197 10.68 4.17 -10.04
CA ALA A 197 10.42 2.85 -9.45
C ALA A 197 11.59 1.89 -9.68
N VAL A 198 12.07 1.77 -10.91
CA VAL A 198 13.20 0.88 -11.27
C VAL A 198 14.46 1.25 -10.50
N ARG A 199 14.81 2.55 -10.41
CA ARG A 199 15.96 3.00 -9.61
C ARG A 199 15.81 2.59 -8.15
N MET A 200 14.67 2.90 -7.53
CA MET A 200 14.44 2.61 -6.11
C MET A 200 14.44 1.10 -5.81
N VAL A 201 13.84 0.29 -6.70
CA VAL A 201 13.90 -1.19 -6.59
C VAL A 201 15.34 -1.68 -6.65
N ASN A 202 16.17 -1.17 -7.59
CA ASN A 202 17.59 -1.53 -7.66
C ASN A 202 18.36 -1.15 -6.39
N ASP A 203 18.09 0.04 -5.82
CA ASP A 203 18.77 0.51 -4.60
C ASP A 203 18.38 -0.38 -3.38
N VAL A 204 17.11 -0.72 -3.24
CA VAL A 204 16.62 -1.59 -2.17
C VAL A 204 17.10 -3.03 -2.34
N ALA A 205 17.06 -3.60 -3.55
CA ALA A 205 17.49 -4.97 -3.79
C ALA A 205 18.99 -5.21 -3.47
N LYS A 206 19.81 -4.15 -3.50
CA LYS A 206 21.22 -4.20 -3.07
C LYS A 206 21.39 -4.03 -1.55
N ALA A 207 20.38 -3.53 -0.86
CA ALA A 207 20.47 -3.13 0.54
C ALA A 207 19.89 -4.16 1.51
N VAL A 208 18.94 -5.00 1.07
CA VAL A 208 18.28 -6.01 1.89
C VAL A 208 18.53 -7.42 1.37
N LYS A 209 18.29 -8.42 2.20
CA LYS A 209 18.41 -9.85 1.86
C LYS A 209 17.05 -10.49 1.57
N ILE A 210 15.97 -9.88 2.06
CA ILE A 210 14.60 -10.34 1.84
C ILE A 210 14.13 -10.05 0.41
N PRO A 211 13.15 -10.80 -0.13
CA PRO A 211 12.58 -10.56 -1.44
C PRO A 211 12.06 -9.13 -1.64
N VAL A 212 12.21 -8.62 -2.86
CA VAL A 212 11.77 -7.27 -3.24
C VAL A 212 10.75 -7.37 -4.37
N ILE A 213 9.56 -6.79 -4.15
CA ILE A 213 8.47 -6.74 -5.12
C ILE A 213 8.45 -5.35 -5.77
N GLY A 214 8.77 -5.28 -7.07
CA GLY A 214 8.81 -4.02 -7.82
C GLY A 214 7.44 -3.63 -8.38
N LEU A 215 7.03 -2.38 -8.15
CA LEU A 215 5.77 -1.77 -8.62
C LEU A 215 6.05 -0.36 -9.15
N GLY A 216 5.21 0.11 -10.08
CA GLY A 216 5.26 1.49 -10.55
C GLY A 216 5.52 1.63 -12.04
N GLY A 217 4.44 1.63 -12.83
CA GLY A 217 4.47 1.82 -14.26
C GLY A 217 5.09 0.66 -15.07
N ILE A 218 5.28 -0.51 -14.44
CA ILE A 218 5.77 -1.74 -15.09
C ILE A 218 4.57 -2.40 -15.77
N SER A 219 4.61 -2.53 -17.08
CA SER A 219 3.51 -3.06 -17.92
C SER A 219 3.90 -4.29 -18.74
N THR A 220 5.19 -4.59 -18.80
CA THR A 220 5.74 -5.77 -19.49
C THR A 220 6.92 -6.32 -18.71
N ALA A 221 7.20 -7.61 -18.86
CA ALA A 221 8.40 -8.25 -18.35
C ALA A 221 9.67 -7.73 -19.04
#